data_d048764514790af62a80576804813556
#
_entry.id   d048764514790af62a80576804813556
#
_cell.length_a   1.000
_cell.length_b   1.000
_cell.length_c   1.000
_cell.angle_alpha   90.00
_cell.angle_beta   90.00
_cell.angle_gamma   90.00
#
_symmetry.space_group_name_H-M   'P 1'
#
loop_
_entity.id
_entity.type
_entity.pdbx_description
1 polymer ?
#
loop_
_entity_poly.entity_id
_entity_poly.type
_entity_poly.pdbx_seq_one_letter_code
_entity_poly.pdbx_strand_id
1 'polypeptide(L)' 'MTIKLVGSSSGSVALDAPASTTSGANIEFKLPVADGTAGQVLKTDGSGNLSWVTPGLV' A
#
# COMPACT_ATOMS: atom_id res chain seq x y z
N MET A 1 7.83 0.89 14.05
CA MET A 1 6.52 0.40 14.57
C MET A 1 5.77 -0.33 13.47
N THR A 2 5.15 -1.44 13.80
CA THR A 2 4.46 -2.29 12.84
C THR A 2 2.97 -2.24 13.09
N ILE A 3 2.18 -2.12 12.03
CA ILE A 3 0.73 -2.26 12.13
C ILE A 3 0.40 -3.72 11.81
N LYS A 4 -0.22 -4.41 12.76
CA LYS A 4 -0.51 -5.83 12.61
C LYS A 4 -2.01 -6.04 12.64
N LEU A 5 -2.50 -6.77 11.64
CA LEU A 5 -3.91 -7.12 11.53
C LEU A 5 -4.04 -8.63 11.69
N VAL A 6 -4.77 -9.05 12.72
CA VAL A 6 -4.87 -10.46 13.09
C VAL A 6 -6.11 -11.06 12.43
N GLY A 7 -5.94 -12.21 11.79
CA GLY A 7 -7.04 -12.92 11.18
C GLY A 7 -7.99 -13.50 12.24
N SER A 8 -9.25 -13.63 11.87
CA SER A 8 -10.25 -14.11 12.82
C SER A 8 -10.10 -15.61 13.12
N SER A 9 -9.46 -16.35 12.23
CA SER A 9 -9.22 -17.79 12.46
C SER A 9 -7.77 -18.05 12.83
N SER A 10 -6.84 -17.57 12.01
CA SER A 10 -5.42 -17.79 12.29
C SER A 10 -4.61 -16.87 11.39
N GLY A 11 -3.37 -16.64 11.80
CA GLY A 11 -2.44 -15.83 11.04
C GLY A 11 -2.65 -14.34 11.19
N SER A 12 -1.80 -13.57 10.53
CA SER A 12 -1.86 -12.11 10.57
C SER A 12 -1.20 -11.54 9.33
N VAL A 13 -1.53 -10.28 9.04
CA VAL A 13 -0.88 -9.48 8.01
C VAL A 13 -0.35 -8.22 8.67
N ALA A 14 0.88 -7.84 8.35
CA ALA A 14 1.50 -6.70 8.97
C ALA A 14 2.02 -5.72 7.93
N LEU A 15 2.00 -4.44 8.28
CA LEU A 15 2.64 -3.37 7.52
C LEU A 15 3.77 -2.84 8.37
N ASP A 16 4.94 -2.74 7.78
CA ASP A 16 6.13 -2.32 8.51
C ASP A 16 6.95 -1.38 7.64
N ALA A 17 7.74 -0.56 8.30
CA ALA A 17 8.64 0.34 7.64
C ALA A 17 10.00 -0.32 7.46
N PRO A 18 10.76 0.05 6.40
CA PRO A 18 12.14 -0.44 6.28
C PRO A 18 13.00 0.15 7.41
N ALA A 19 14.19 -0.40 7.58
CA ALA A 19 15.09 0.08 8.62
C ALA A 19 15.38 1.56 8.48
N SER A 20 15.45 2.06 7.25
CA SER A 20 15.60 3.48 6.98
C SER A 20 15.01 3.78 5.63
N THR A 21 14.61 5.05 5.44
CA THR A 21 14.09 5.51 4.16
C THR A 21 15.19 6.26 3.40
N THR A 22 14.94 6.54 2.13
CA THR A 22 15.87 7.28 1.30
C THR A 22 16.11 8.65 1.94
N SER A 23 17.36 8.94 2.26
CA SER A 23 17.77 10.20 2.91
C SER A 23 17.05 10.46 4.23
N GLY A 24 16.50 9.43 4.87
CA GLY A 24 15.78 9.59 6.13
C GLY A 24 14.48 10.36 6.00
N ALA A 25 13.94 10.49 4.78
CA ALA A 25 12.75 11.29 4.56
C ALA A 25 11.50 10.65 5.16
N ASN A 26 10.55 11.48 5.53
CA ASN A 26 9.23 11.00 5.93
C ASN A 26 8.42 10.70 4.68
N ILE A 27 7.98 9.45 4.57
CA ILE A 27 7.25 9.00 3.39
C ILE A 27 5.81 8.76 3.80
N GLU A 28 4.88 9.29 3.01
CA GLU A 28 3.47 9.16 3.26
C GLU A 28 2.78 8.59 2.03
N PHE A 29 1.96 7.55 2.24
CA PHE A 29 1.12 7.00 1.18
C PHE A 29 -0.31 7.38 1.47
N LYS A 30 -0.94 8.12 0.56
CA LYS A 30 -2.35 8.46 0.67
C LYS A 30 -3.17 7.41 -0.05
N LEU A 31 -4.05 6.77 0.69
CA LEU A 31 -4.87 5.71 0.15
C LEU A 31 -5.91 6.27 -0.81
N PRO A 32 -6.35 5.46 -1.81
CA PRO A 32 -7.36 5.92 -2.75
C PRO A 32 -8.69 6.20 -2.05
N VAL A 33 -9.54 7.00 -2.70
CA VAL A 33 -10.84 7.33 -2.14
C VAL A 33 -11.87 6.22 -2.31
N ALA A 34 -11.58 5.21 -3.12
CA ALA A 34 -12.51 4.12 -3.42
C ALA A 34 -11.76 2.80 -3.30
N ASP A 35 -12.52 1.72 -3.22
CA ASP A 35 -11.94 0.40 -3.02
C ASP A 35 -11.56 -0.32 -4.31
N GLY A 36 -11.71 0.35 -5.45
CA GLY A 36 -11.32 -0.24 -6.73
C GLY A 36 -12.28 -1.29 -7.24
N THR A 37 -11.91 -1.92 -8.35
CA THR A 37 -12.68 -3.03 -8.92
C THR A 37 -11.77 -4.25 -9.05
N ALA A 38 -12.40 -5.40 -9.29
CA ALA A 38 -11.66 -6.66 -9.37
C ALA A 38 -10.59 -6.58 -10.44
N GLY A 39 -9.43 -7.09 -10.13
CA GLY A 39 -8.30 -7.14 -11.06
C GLY A 39 -7.48 -5.87 -11.14
N GLN A 40 -7.88 -4.83 -10.46
CA GLN A 40 -7.08 -3.60 -10.45
C GLN A 40 -5.91 -3.72 -9.48
N VAL A 41 -4.87 -2.94 -9.75
CA VAL A 41 -3.68 -2.90 -8.90
C VAL A 41 -3.50 -1.50 -8.36
N LEU A 42 -2.86 -1.43 -7.21
CA LEU A 42 -2.57 -0.16 -6.55
C LEU A 42 -1.27 0.40 -7.12
N LYS A 43 -1.29 1.67 -7.52
CA LYS A 43 -0.09 2.31 -8.06
C LYS A 43 0.15 3.64 -7.38
N THR A 44 1.39 4.09 -7.42
CA THR A 44 1.77 5.42 -6.94
C THR A 44 1.91 6.35 -8.13
N ASP A 45 1.65 7.65 -7.90
CA ASP A 45 1.89 8.67 -8.91
C ASP A 45 3.30 9.27 -8.82
N GLY A 46 4.11 8.75 -7.90
CA GLY A 46 5.46 9.27 -7.67
C GLY A 46 5.53 10.33 -6.59
N SER A 47 4.39 10.78 -6.08
CA SER A 47 4.34 11.78 -5.00
C SER A 47 3.66 11.25 -3.73
N GLY A 48 3.47 9.94 -3.66
CA GLY A 48 2.87 9.30 -2.48
C GLY A 48 1.37 9.13 -2.55
N ASN A 49 0.71 9.62 -3.61
CA ASN A 49 -0.72 9.40 -3.78
C ASN A 49 -0.94 8.07 -4.47
N LEU A 50 -1.80 7.25 -3.91
CA LEU A 50 -2.10 5.93 -4.44
C LEU A 50 -3.42 5.94 -5.19
N SER A 51 -3.52 5.15 -6.24
CA SER A 51 -4.74 5.04 -7.01
C SER A 51 -4.81 3.65 -7.63
N TRP A 52 -6.00 3.29 -8.10
CA TRP A 52 -6.23 2.01 -8.74
C TRP A 52 -6.02 2.13 -10.24
N VAL A 53 -5.48 1.10 -10.84
CA VAL A 53 -5.28 1.06 -12.29
C VAL A 53 -5.54 -0.35 -12.78
N THR A 54 -6.20 -0.46 -13.94
CA THR A 54 -6.35 -1.73 -14.61
C THR A 54 -5.03 -2.07 -15.29
N PRO A 55 -4.42 -3.23 -14.96
CA PRO A 55 -3.15 -3.58 -15.58
C PRO A 55 -3.29 -3.64 -17.09
N GLY A 56 -2.27 -3.17 -17.79
CA GLY A 56 -2.27 -3.24 -19.24
C GLY A 56 -2.18 -4.67 -19.71
N LEU A 57 -2.86 -4.94 -20.82
CA LEU A 57 -2.75 -6.21 -21.50
C LEU A 57 -1.73 -6.09 -22.60
N VAL A 58 -0.88 -7.09 -22.70
CA VAL A 58 0.13 -7.14 -23.74
C VAL A 58 -0.06 -8.36 -24.62
#